data_9cf95d598324097d425789250b48820c
#
_entry.id   9cf95d598324097d425789250b48820c
#
_cell.length_a   1.000
_cell.length_b   1.000
_cell.length_c   1.000
_cell.angle_alpha   90.00
_cell.angle_beta   90.00
_cell.angle_gamma   90.00
#
_symmetry.space_group_name_H-M   'P 1'
#
loop_
_entity.id
_entity.type
_entity.pdbx_description
1 polymer ?
#
loop_
_entity_poly.entity_id
_entity_poly.type
_entity_poly.pdbx_seq_one_letter_code
_entity_poly.pdbx_strand_id
1 'polypeptide(L)'
;MRLRTRDDGSRIMFIRCLGFTCVVLLLVGAAFSQVSYDQLVHHWDYDHSAPLNIKQAGVRERDSITIYDISFSSPVGERSKAVGPNGGTVTAYLVVPPGQDRFPAVIFGHWCMPGSEKKNRTEFLDEAIVLAHSGVISLLPDHVIVHPGFVEDSAPLNEQQIAVEVQQDVNLRRGADLLLERKDVDPARLGYVGHSCDGSAGGFLSGIEKRFRAFVIMAGDLSFDIDKKTKSFQEYRLKIGADKFDAFAAKYSWMDAGKYVSHAAPAAMFLQYATDEPFLNGEVAKQYFELVSEPKKLKIYDAPHALNAEATRDRIAFLAEQLSFKPPDGKTIAAIPALVQPPWPKPPQ
;
A
#
# COMPACT_ATOMS: atom_id res chain seq x y z
N MET A 1 9.38 -61.83 76.19
CA MET A 1 9.49 -61.59 77.67
C MET A 1 9.23 -60.09 77.90
N ARG A 2 8.03 -59.78 78.41
CA ARG A 2 7.71 -58.81 79.47
C ARG A 2 8.42 -57.45 79.36
N LEU A 3 7.85 -56.28 79.52
CA LEU A 3 6.59 -55.72 80.05
C LEU A 3 6.74 -54.21 79.83
N ARG A 4 5.67 -53.52 79.40
CA ARG A 4 4.95 -52.46 80.15
C ARG A 4 5.84 -51.43 80.86
N THR A 5 5.58 -50.16 80.78
CA THR A 5 4.40 -49.34 81.18
C THR A 5 4.64 -47.90 80.68
N ARG A 6 3.65 -47.18 80.20
CA ARG A 6 2.91 -46.08 80.84
C ARG A 6 3.81 -45.11 81.65
N ASP A 7 3.79 -43.85 81.49
CA ASP A 7 2.68 -42.87 81.61
C ASP A 7 3.14 -41.45 81.32
N ASP A 8 2.29 -40.74 80.69
CA ASP A 8 1.63 -39.51 81.10
C ASP A 8 2.45 -38.29 81.50
N GLY A 9 2.07 -37.17 80.96
CA GLY A 9 2.28 -35.89 81.61
C GLY A 9 2.59 -34.68 80.75
N SER A 10 1.56 -34.19 80.12
CA SER A 10 1.18 -32.75 80.07
C SER A 10 2.21 -31.64 79.79
N ARG A 11 1.84 -30.83 78.83
CA ARG A 11 2.01 -29.36 78.72
C ARG A 11 3.41 -28.86 78.42
N ILE A 12 3.57 -28.11 77.34
CA ILE A 12 3.18 -26.69 77.14
C ILE A 12 3.28 -26.32 75.67
N MET A 13 2.25 -25.69 75.21
CA MET A 13 2.05 -25.05 73.91
C MET A 13 2.99 -23.87 73.75
N PHE A 14 3.91 -23.89 72.76
CA PHE A 14 4.54 -22.70 72.24
C PHE A 14 4.16 -22.57 70.78
N ILE A 15 3.20 -21.69 70.54
CA ILE A 15 2.83 -21.18 69.24
C ILE A 15 3.98 -20.30 68.75
N ARG A 16 4.74 -20.76 67.77
CA ARG A 16 5.59 -19.89 66.98
C ARG A 16 4.84 -19.63 65.67
N CYS A 17 4.22 -18.46 65.61
CA CYS A 17 3.76 -17.87 64.37
C CYS A 17 4.96 -17.60 63.45
N LEU A 18 5.16 -18.47 62.44
CA LEU A 18 5.97 -18.10 61.29
C LEU A 18 5.07 -17.22 60.39
N GLY A 19 5.35 -15.92 60.43
CA GLY A 19 4.77 -14.98 59.49
C GLY A 19 5.19 -15.33 58.07
N PHE A 20 4.24 -15.80 57.27
CA PHE A 20 4.36 -15.86 55.82
C PHE A 20 4.20 -14.45 55.32
N THR A 21 5.31 -13.78 55.09
CA THR A 21 5.32 -12.51 54.33
C THR A 21 5.10 -12.85 52.87
N CYS A 22 3.85 -12.80 52.40
CA CYS A 22 3.54 -12.79 50.97
C CYS A 22 4.08 -11.51 50.38
N VAL A 23 5.26 -11.57 49.79
CA VAL A 23 5.73 -10.53 48.86
C VAL A 23 4.91 -10.69 47.59
N VAL A 24 3.84 -9.93 47.50
CA VAL A 24 3.13 -9.73 46.23
C VAL A 24 4.05 -8.85 45.36
N LEU A 25 4.86 -9.48 44.54
CA LEU A 25 5.54 -8.81 43.39
C LEU A 25 4.44 -8.34 42.45
N LEU A 26 4.03 -7.08 42.60
CA LEU A 26 3.33 -6.34 41.56
C LEU A 26 4.28 -6.22 40.37
N LEU A 27 4.22 -7.18 39.45
CA LEU A 27 4.70 -7.04 38.10
C LEU A 27 3.83 -5.95 37.43
N VAL A 28 4.20 -4.69 37.60
CA VAL A 28 3.76 -3.62 36.73
C VAL A 28 4.44 -3.90 35.39
N GLY A 29 3.87 -4.83 34.62
CA GLY A 29 4.14 -4.94 33.22
C GLY A 29 3.70 -3.61 32.61
N ALA A 30 4.66 -2.80 32.16
CA ALA A 30 4.36 -1.72 31.25
C ALA A 30 3.68 -2.38 30.03
N ALA A 31 2.36 -2.43 30.05
CA ALA A 31 1.58 -2.74 28.88
C ALA A 31 1.91 -1.61 27.88
N PHE A 32 2.86 -1.85 26.99
CA PHE A 32 2.95 -1.08 25.77
C PHE A 32 1.60 -1.27 25.11
N SER A 33 0.72 -0.30 25.24
CA SER A 33 -0.56 -0.27 24.57
C SER A 33 -0.25 -0.40 23.08
N GLN A 34 -0.50 -1.57 22.53
CA GLN A 34 -0.40 -1.77 21.09
C GLN A 34 -1.38 -0.81 20.46
N VAL A 35 -0.89 0.11 19.61
CA VAL A 35 -1.72 1.07 18.89
C VAL A 35 -2.82 0.29 18.17
N SER A 36 -4.09 0.62 18.42
CA SER A 36 -5.19 -0.07 17.78
C SER A 36 -5.23 0.23 16.29
N TYR A 37 -5.81 -0.68 15.50
CA TYR A 37 -5.95 -0.47 14.06
C TYR A 37 -6.72 0.83 13.75
N ASP A 38 -7.77 1.14 14.51
CA ASP A 38 -8.52 2.39 14.35
C ASP A 38 -7.64 3.63 14.54
N GLN A 39 -6.71 3.59 15.50
CA GLN A 39 -5.74 4.68 15.67
C GLN A 39 -4.76 4.77 14.49
N LEU A 40 -4.38 3.62 13.90
CA LEU A 40 -3.53 3.59 12.69
C LEU A 40 -4.22 4.23 11.50
N VAL A 41 -5.50 3.96 11.28
CA VAL A 41 -6.28 4.50 10.15
C VAL A 41 -6.36 6.02 10.20
N HIS A 42 -6.43 6.64 11.39
CA HIS A 42 -6.47 8.10 11.55
C HIS A 42 -5.23 8.84 11.04
N HIS A 43 -4.12 8.16 10.80
CA HIS A 43 -2.96 8.78 10.16
C HIS A 43 -3.25 9.24 8.71
N TRP A 44 -4.27 8.67 8.09
CA TRP A 44 -4.66 8.85 6.69
C TRP A 44 -5.94 9.66 6.52
N ASP A 45 -6.45 10.26 7.60
CA ASP A 45 -7.67 11.06 7.55
C ASP A 45 -7.48 12.32 6.72
N TYR A 46 -8.49 12.66 5.95
CA TYR A 46 -8.56 13.89 5.18
C TYR A 46 -9.99 14.45 5.17
N ASP A 47 -10.16 15.70 4.79
CA ASP A 47 -11.48 16.32 4.64
C ASP A 47 -12.17 15.81 3.36
N HIS A 48 -13.06 14.84 3.53
CA HIS A 48 -13.89 14.30 2.44
C HIS A 48 -14.86 15.33 1.85
N SER A 49 -15.22 16.39 2.58
CA SER A 49 -16.12 17.45 2.13
C SER A 49 -15.43 18.52 1.29
N ALA A 50 -14.10 18.52 1.26
CA ALA A 50 -13.34 19.46 0.47
C ALA A 50 -13.70 19.33 -1.03
N PRO A 51 -13.94 20.43 -1.76
CA PRO A 51 -14.35 20.37 -3.16
C PRO A 51 -13.21 19.79 -4.03
N LEU A 52 -13.58 18.98 -5.01
CA LEU A 52 -12.61 18.39 -5.96
C LEU A 52 -12.02 19.44 -6.93
N ASN A 53 -12.72 20.54 -7.20
CA ASN A 53 -12.27 21.61 -8.11
C ASN A 53 -11.69 21.06 -9.42
N ILE A 54 -12.39 20.11 -10.04
CA ILE A 54 -11.93 19.44 -11.26
C ILE A 54 -11.75 20.46 -12.37
N LYS A 55 -10.58 20.47 -13.01
CA LYS A 55 -10.26 21.28 -14.18
C LYS A 55 -9.86 20.35 -15.31
N GLN A 56 -10.41 20.58 -16.49
CA GLN A 56 -10.02 19.89 -17.72
C GLN A 56 -8.96 20.75 -18.45
N ALA A 57 -7.75 20.21 -18.57
CA ALA A 57 -6.66 20.83 -19.30
C ALA A 57 -6.68 20.45 -20.79
N GLY A 58 -7.24 19.29 -21.12
CA GLY A 58 -7.33 18.81 -22.48
C GLY A 58 -8.28 17.63 -22.64
N VAL A 59 -8.61 17.34 -23.89
CA VAL A 59 -9.34 16.13 -24.28
C VAL A 59 -8.77 15.62 -25.60
N ARG A 60 -8.63 14.33 -25.73
CA ARG A 60 -8.22 13.66 -26.98
C ARG A 60 -8.96 12.35 -27.13
N GLU A 61 -9.07 11.89 -28.34
CA GLU A 61 -9.58 10.56 -28.66
C GLU A 61 -8.45 9.68 -29.18
N ARG A 62 -8.49 8.43 -28.79
CA ARG A 62 -7.65 7.37 -29.34
C ARG A 62 -8.48 6.09 -29.44
N ASP A 63 -8.57 5.53 -30.65
CA ASP A 63 -9.33 4.31 -30.92
C ASP A 63 -10.80 4.40 -30.44
N SER A 64 -11.46 5.57 -30.66
CA SER A 64 -12.82 5.89 -30.17
C SER A 64 -12.97 5.94 -28.65
N ILE A 65 -11.89 5.96 -27.90
CA ILE A 65 -11.87 6.15 -26.45
C ILE A 65 -11.52 7.59 -26.12
N THR A 66 -12.30 8.22 -25.26
CA THR A 66 -12.06 9.59 -24.80
C THR A 66 -11.09 9.61 -23.64
N ILE A 67 -10.04 10.42 -23.74
CA ILE A 67 -9.02 10.62 -22.71
C ILE A 67 -9.06 12.09 -22.31
N TYR A 68 -9.48 12.35 -21.08
CA TYR A 68 -9.45 13.69 -20.49
C TYR A 68 -8.13 13.89 -19.74
N ASP A 69 -7.46 15.00 -20.02
CA ASP A 69 -6.37 15.51 -19.17
C ASP A 69 -6.99 16.42 -18.12
N ILE A 70 -6.94 16.03 -16.88
CA ILE A 70 -7.59 16.72 -15.78
C ILE A 70 -6.63 17.01 -14.63
N SER A 71 -7.03 17.95 -13.79
CA SER A 71 -6.50 18.07 -12.44
C SER A 71 -7.63 18.20 -11.45
N PHE A 72 -7.39 17.79 -10.22
CA PHE A 72 -8.33 17.92 -9.11
C PHE A 72 -7.61 18.26 -7.80
N SER A 73 -8.37 18.82 -6.83
CA SER A 73 -7.84 19.19 -5.52
C SER A 73 -7.86 18.01 -4.56
N SER A 74 -6.80 17.90 -3.79
CA SER A 74 -6.65 16.95 -2.69
C SER A 74 -6.21 17.71 -1.43
N PRO A 75 -6.82 17.50 -0.25
CA PRO A 75 -6.41 18.18 0.97
C PRO A 75 -4.98 17.80 1.38
N VAL A 76 -4.20 18.81 1.78
CA VAL A 76 -2.88 18.62 2.40
C VAL A 76 -3.05 18.77 3.90
N GLY A 77 -2.92 17.66 4.62
CA GLY A 77 -3.04 17.63 6.07
C GLY A 77 -1.72 17.98 6.79
N GLU A 78 -1.77 18.02 8.12
CA GLU A 78 -0.61 18.29 8.95
C GLU A 78 0.56 17.34 8.68
N ARG A 79 0.26 16.05 8.44
CA ARG A 79 1.27 15.00 8.20
C ARG A 79 1.93 15.08 6.83
N SER A 80 1.28 15.73 5.88
CA SER A 80 1.75 15.87 4.50
C SER A 80 2.20 17.29 4.13
N LYS A 81 2.30 18.20 5.10
CA LYS A 81 2.75 19.59 4.84
C LYS A 81 4.10 19.69 4.13
N ALA A 82 5.01 18.76 4.39
CA ALA A 82 6.34 18.75 3.80
C ALA A 82 6.38 18.50 2.29
N VAL A 83 5.26 18.09 1.67
CA VAL A 83 5.18 17.96 0.19
C VAL A 83 5.12 19.32 -0.52
N GLY A 84 4.93 20.40 0.24
CA GLY A 84 4.87 21.76 -0.31
C GLY A 84 3.47 22.14 -0.84
N PRO A 85 3.32 23.38 -1.33
CA PRO A 85 2.02 23.98 -1.64
C PRO A 85 1.29 23.32 -2.82
N ASN A 86 2.01 22.63 -3.72
CA ASN A 86 1.44 22.00 -4.88
C ASN A 86 1.04 20.53 -4.64
N GLY A 87 1.41 19.95 -3.50
CA GLY A 87 1.10 18.56 -3.17
C GLY A 87 -0.40 18.23 -3.11
N GLY A 88 -1.25 19.25 -2.93
CA GLY A 88 -2.70 19.15 -2.96
C GLY A 88 -3.36 19.29 -4.32
N THR A 89 -2.59 19.31 -5.42
CA THR A 89 -3.10 19.30 -6.79
C THR A 89 -2.68 18.00 -7.47
N VAL A 90 -3.64 17.21 -7.91
CA VAL A 90 -3.39 15.95 -8.61
C VAL A 90 -3.69 16.13 -10.08
N THR A 91 -2.71 15.88 -10.94
CA THR A 91 -2.91 15.76 -12.39
C THR A 91 -3.21 14.30 -12.75
N ALA A 92 -4.11 14.07 -13.69
CA ALA A 92 -4.50 12.71 -14.04
C ALA A 92 -4.98 12.60 -15.50
N TYR A 93 -4.90 11.41 -16.07
CA TYR A 93 -5.74 11.05 -17.21
C TYR A 93 -6.99 10.32 -16.70
N LEU A 94 -8.14 10.71 -17.23
CA LEU A 94 -9.39 10.00 -17.07
C LEU A 94 -9.79 9.40 -18.41
N VAL A 95 -9.75 8.08 -18.51
CA VAL A 95 -10.05 7.32 -19.73
C VAL A 95 -11.47 6.79 -19.63
N VAL A 96 -12.31 7.16 -20.60
CA VAL A 96 -13.75 6.90 -20.53
C VAL A 96 -14.21 6.13 -21.77
N PRO A 97 -14.87 4.97 -21.58
CA PRO A 97 -15.48 4.22 -22.69
C PRO A 97 -16.66 4.98 -23.31
N PRO A 98 -17.02 4.71 -24.56
CA PRO A 98 -18.26 5.20 -25.15
C PRO A 98 -19.47 4.51 -24.51
N GLY A 99 -20.61 5.21 -24.47
CA GLY A 99 -21.89 4.67 -23.96
C GLY A 99 -22.43 5.45 -22.75
N GLN A 100 -23.55 4.95 -22.20
CA GLN A 100 -24.24 5.57 -21.08
C GLN A 100 -24.53 4.56 -19.94
N ASP A 101 -23.83 3.44 -19.93
CA ASP A 101 -23.95 2.42 -18.90
C ASP A 101 -23.27 2.87 -17.60
N ARG A 102 -23.50 2.10 -16.53
CA ARG A 102 -22.71 2.20 -15.31
C ARG A 102 -21.52 1.25 -15.39
N PHE A 103 -20.36 1.83 -15.50
CA PHE A 103 -19.11 1.09 -15.73
C PHE A 103 -18.38 0.77 -14.43
N PRO A 104 -17.66 -0.35 -14.33
CA PRO A 104 -16.62 -0.51 -13.34
C PRO A 104 -15.53 0.54 -13.56
N ALA A 105 -14.79 0.88 -12.50
CA ALA A 105 -13.69 1.82 -12.61
C ALA A 105 -12.43 1.31 -11.92
N VAL A 106 -11.27 1.68 -12.45
CA VAL A 106 -9.95 1.30 -11.93
C VAL A 106 -9.09 2.55 -11.77
N ILE A 107 -8.42 2.67 -10.62
CA ILE A 107 -7.34 3.63 -10.42
C ILE A 107 -6.03 2.91 -10.68
N PHE A 108 -5.19 3.52 -11.52
CA PHE A 108 -3.86 3.03 -11.86
C PHE A 108 -2.79 3.95 -11.28
N GLY A 109 -2.11 3.50 -10.24
CA GLY A 109 -0.95 4.15 -9.68
C GLY A 109 0.34 3.65 -10.34
N HIS A 110 1.19 4.58 -10.76
CA HIS A 110 2.36 4.27 -11.57
C HIS A 110 3.61 4.02 -10.72
N TRP A 111 4.63 3.43 -11.35
CA TRP A 111 5.95 3.30 -10.74
C TRP A 111 6.70 4.64 -10.68
N CYS A 112 7.70 4.69 -9.81
CA CYS A 112 8.58 5.86 -9.69
C CYS A 112 9.98 5.60 -10.24
N MET A 113 10.11 4.66 -11.17
CA MET A 113 11.41 4.15 -11.65
C MET A 113 12.27 5.24 -12.29
N PRO A 114 13.42 5.58 -11.68
CA PRO A 114 14.32 6.58 -12.24
C PRO A 114 14.79 6.21 -13.66
N GLY A 115 14.82 7.21 -14.54
CA GLY A 115 15.23 6.99 -15.95
C GLY A 115 14.11 6.46 -16.85
N SER A 116 12.95 6.10 -16.34
CA SER A 116 11.79 5.75 -17.16
C SER A 116 11.08 7.02 -17.66
N GLU A 117 10.76 7.06 -18.96
CA GLU A 117 9.88 8.10 -19.53
C GLU A 117 8.42 7.94 -19.08
N LYS A 118 8.03 6.71 -18.71
CA LYS A 118 6.67 6.37 -18.25
C LYS A 118 6.52 6.38 -16.72
N LYS A 119 7.37 7.07 -15.97
CA LYS A 119 7.26 7.23 -14.51
C LYS A 119 6.22 8.28 -14.10
N ASN A 120 5.04 8.23 -14.70
CA ASN A 120 3.92 9.15 -14.48
C ASN A 120 2.62 8.50 -14.97
N ARG A 121 1.53 9.23 -14.98
CA ARG A 121 0.20 8.83 -15.47
C ARG A 121 0.17 8.19 -16.87
N THR A 122 1.28 8.13 -17.61
CA THR A 122 1.33 7.46 -18.93
C THR A 122 1.68 5.98 -18.85
N GLU A 123 2.13 5.47 -17.70
CA GLU A 123 2.54 4.07 -17.55
C GLU A 123 1.47 3.10 -18.04
N PHE A 124 0.26 3.24 -17.50
CA PHE A 124 -0.85 2.34 -17.78
C PHE A 124 -1.81 2.85 -18.87
N LEU A 125 -1.46 3.92 -19.59
CA LEU A 125 -2.40 4.55 -20.54
C LEU A 125 -2.83 3.59 -21.66
N ASP A 126 -1.92 2.79 -22.18
CA ASP A 126 -2.24 1.82 -23.23
C ASP A 126 -3.16 0.72 -22.72
N GLU A 127 -2.93 0.23 -21.49
CA GLU A 127 -3.79 -0.75 -20.84
C GLU A 127 -5.17 -0.18 -20.52
N ALA A 128 -5.23 1.05 -20.03
CA ALA A 128 -6.48 1.74 -19.73
C ALA A 128 -7.36 1.91 -20.97
N ILE A 129 -6.76 2.20 -22.14
CA ILE A 129 -7.49 2.29 -23.41
C ILE A 129 -8.04 0.92 -23.81
N VAL A 130 -7.24 -0.13 -23.68
CA VAL A 130 -7.71 -1.51 -23.95
C VAL A 130 -8.86 -1.90 -23.03
N LEU A 131 -8.79 -1.55 -21.74
CA LEU A 131 -9.86 -1.80 -20.78
C LEU A 131 -11.11 -0.97 -21.07
N ALA A 132 -10.96 0.25 -21.59
CA ALA A 132 -12.10 1.08 -21.96
C ALA A 132 -12.93 0.47 -23.09
N HIS A 133 -12.33 -0.27 -24.03
CA HIS A 133 -13.07 -1.06 -25.03
C HIS A 133 -13.88 -2.21 -24.38
N SER A 134 -13.55 -2.59 -23.15
CA SER A 134 -14.31 -3.57 -22.36
C SER A 134 -15.27 -2.89 -21.36
N GLY A 135 -15.50 -1.59 -21.51
CA GLY A 135 -16.42 -0.83 -20.67
C GLY A 135 -15.88 -0.52 -19.28
N VAL A 136 -14.59 -0.25 -19.13
CA VAL A 136 -13.97 0.13 -17.85
C VAL A 136 -13.53 1.58 -17.90
N ILE A 137 -13.94 2.39 -16.93
CA ILE A 137 -13.39 3.74 -16.72
C ILE A 137 -12.06 3.61 -15.97
N SER A 138 -11.04 4.37 -16.38
CA SER A 138 -9.75 4.36 -15.71
C SER A 138 -9.32 5.77 -15.31
N LEU A 139 -8.86 5.93 -14.07
CA LEU A 139 -8.21 7.14 -13.57
C LEU A 139 -6.73 6.84 -13.36
N LEU A 140 -5.86 7.62 -13.99
CA LEU A 140 -4.42 7.48 -13.94
C LEU A 140 -3.83 8.75 -13.31
N PRO A 141 -3.78 8.88 -11.97
CA PRO A 141 -3.22 10.05 -11.31
C PRO A 141 -1.69 10.04 -11.38
N ASP A 142 -1.10 11.24 -11.40
CA ASP A 142 0.33 11.40 -11.15
C ASP A 142 0.64 11.26 -9.66
N HIS A 143 1.73 10.60 -9.34
CA HIS A 143 2.27 10.53 -7.99
C HIS A 143 2.80 11.91 -7.55
N VAL A 144 2.78 12.19 -6.24
CA VAL A 144 3.23 13.47 -5.65
C VAL A 144 4.60 13.90 -6.16
N ILE A 145 5.54 12.97 -6.29
CA ILE A 145 6.94 13.27 -6.67
C ILE A 145 7.13 13.75 -8.11
N VAL A 146 6.18 13.49 -9.00
CA VAL A 146 6.25 13.94 -10.40
C VAL A 146 5.47 15.23 -10.64
N HIS A 147 4.83 15.77 -9.60
CA HIS A 147 4.07 17.00 -9.71
C HIS A 147 5.01 18.19 -9.99
N PRO A 148 4.66 19.06 -10.95
CA PRO A 148 5.44 20.27 -11.21
C PRO A 148 5.63 21.13 -9.95
N GLY A 149 6.89 21.41 -9.62
CA GLY A 149 7.26 22.19 -8.42
C GLY A 149 7.50 21.35 -7.17
N PHE A 150 7.39 20.03 -7.23
CA PHE A 150 7.92 19.16 -6.16
C PHE A 150 9.45 19.22 -6.16
N VAL A 151 10.04 19.48 -4.99
CA VAL A 151 11.48 19.49 -4.77
C VAL A 151 11.79 18.42 -3.73
N GLU A 152 12.51 17.39 -4.15
CA GLU A 152 12.89 16.29 -3.27
C GLU A 152 13.96 16.71 -2.28
N ASP A 153 13.72 16.45 -0.99
CA ASP A 153 14.76 16.44 0.03
C ASP A 153 15.54 15.13 -0.03
N SER A 154 16.77 15.20 -0.53
CA SER A 154 17.65 14.03 -0.70
C SER A 154 18.28 13.53 0.61
N ALA A 155 18.03 14.17 1.75
CA ALA A 155 18.53 13.71 3.04
C ALA A 155 17.92 12.33 3.38
N PRO A 156 18.72 11.37 3.84
CA PRO A 156 18.16 10.08 4.25
C PRO A 156 17.30 10.23 5.51
N LEU A 157 16.20 9.48 5.57
CA LEU A 157 15.30 9.41 6.73
C LEU A 157 14.75 10.80 7.11
N ASN A 158 14.15 11.47 6.16
CA ASN A 158 13.53 12.79 6.38
C ASN A 158 12.00 12.72 6.47
N GLU A 159 11.39 13.77 6.98
CA GLU A 159 9.94 13.84 7.15
C GLU A 159 9.18 14.03 5.84
N GLN A 160 9.83 14.51 4.78
CA GLN A 160 9.21 14.64 3.48
C GLN A 160 8.88 13.28 2.88
N GLN A 161 9.70 12.25 3.10
CA GLN A 161 9.41 10.88 2.64
C GLN A 161 8.08 10.39 3.23
N ILE A 162 7.88 10.59 4.53
CA ILE A 162 6.61 10.23 5.20
C ILE A 162 5.44 11.08 4.65
N ALA A 163 5.68 12.38 4.44
CA ALA A 163 4.66 13.27 3.92
C ALA A 163 4.22 12.90 2.49
N VAL A 164 5.16 12.46 1.66
CA VAL A 164 4.89 11.99 0.29
C VAL A 164 3.96 10.77 0.30
N GLU A 165 4.28 9.76 1.09
CA GLU A 165 3.45 8.55 1.20
C GLU A 165 2.03 8.88 1.69
N VAL A 166 1.92 9.64 2.78
CA VAL A 166 0.60 10.05 3.30
C VAL A 166 -0.20 10.83 2.26
N GLN A 167 0.43 11.80 1.58
CA GLN A 167 -0.27 12.60 0.58
C GLN A 167 -0.65 11.78 -0.65
N GLN A 168 0.20 10.84 -1.06
CA GLN A 168 -0.12 9.96 -2.19
C GLN A 168 -1.35 9.10 -1.91
N ASP A 169 -1.43 8.49 -0.74
CA ASP A 169 -2.63 7.72 -0.37
C ASP A 169 -3.88 8.59 -0.28
N VAL A 170 -3.76 9.81 0.27
CA VAL A 170 -4.87 10.76 0.26
C VAL A 170 -5.27 11.12 -1.19
N ASN A 171 -4.31 11.35 -2.09
CA ASN A 171 -4.56 11.64 -3.50
C ASN A 171 -5.30 10.49 -4.20
N LEU A 172 -4.90 9.26 -3.95
CA LEU A 172 -5.55 8.06 -4.50
C LEU A 172 -6.99 7.91 -3.98
N ARG A 173 -7.22 8.16 -2.68
CA ARG A 173 -8.57 8.17 -2.08
C ARG A 173 -9.43 9.30 -2.63
N ARG A 174 -8.86 10.48 -2.89
CA ARG A 174 -9.55 11.57 -3.60
C ARG A 174 -9.88 11.21 -5.04
N GLY A 175 -9.02 10.41 -5.69
CA GLY A 175 -9.33 9.81 -6.99
C GLY A 175 -10.56 8.90 -6.92
N ALA A 176 -10.73 8.13 -5.85
CA ALA A 176 -11.94 7.34 -5.63
C ALA A 176 -13.17 8.24 -5.39
N ASP A 177 -13.03 9.34 -4.63
CA ASP A 177 -14.13 10.34 -4.49
C ASP A 177 -14.56 10.87 -5.85
N LEU A 178 -13.59 11.27 -6.70
CA LEU A 178 -13.87 11.76 -8.07
C LEU A 178 -14.62 10.73 -8.92
N LEU A 179 -14.20 9.48 -8.88
CA LEU A 179 -14.88 8.42 -9.64
C LEU A 179 -16.30 8.18 -9.13
N LEU A 180 -16.52 8.23 -7.82
CA LEU A 180 -17.83 7.98 -7.22
C LEU A 180 -18.82 9.15 -7.36
N GLU A 181 -18.36 10.38 -7.60
CA GLU A 181 -19.23 11.50 -7.97
C GLU A 181 -19.79 11.36 -9.40
N ARG A 182 -19.19 10.51 -10.24
CA ARG A 182 -19.63 10.28 -11.61
C ARG A 182 -20.86 9.38 -11.65
N LYS A 183 -21.85 9.75 -12.45
CA LYS A 183 -23.09 8.98 -12.62
C LYS A 183 -22.91 7.70 -13.43
N ASP A 184 -21.87 7.67 -14.26
CA ASP A 184 -21.51 6.54 -15.13
C ASP A 184 -20.56 5.54 -14.47
N VAL A 185 -20.18 5.72 -13.21
CA VAL A 185 -19.41 4.76 -12.42
C VAL A 185 -20.33 3.92 -11.54
N ASP A 186 -20.10 2.62 -11.51
CA ASP A 186 -20.74 1.71 -10.56
C ASP A 186 -19.93 1.68 -9.25
N PRO A 187 -20.48 2.21 -8.15
CA PRO A 187 -19.75 2.32 -6.88
C PRO A 187 -19.40 0.97 -6.24
N ALA A 188 -20.04 -0.12 -6.66
CA ALA A 188 -19.74 -1.47 -6.17
C ALA A 188 -18.62 -2.17 -6.96
N ARG A 189 -18.08 -1.53 -8.01
CA ARG A 189 -17.10 -2.12 -8.93
C ARG A 189 -15.87 -1.24 -9.13
N LEU A 190 -15.25 -0.82 -7.99
CA LEU A 190 -13.97 -0.11 -8.01
C LEU A 190 -12.81 -1.07 -7.83
N GLY A 191 -11.76 -0.90 -8.63
CA GLY A 191 -10.49 -1.61 -8.53
C GLY A 191 -9.30 -0.65 -8.43
N TYR A 192 -8.20 -1.18 -7.93
CA TYR A 192 -6.92 -0.49 -7.84
C TYR A 192 -5.80 -1.35 -8.43
N VAL A 193 -4.92 -0.74 -9.17
CA VAL A 193 -3.65 -1.32 -9.63
C VAL A 193 -2.55 -0.35 -9.29
N GLY A 194 -1.55 -0.78 -8.54
CA GLY A 194 -0.39 0.02 -8.21
C GLY A 194 0.91 -0.70 -8.52
N HIS A 195 1.88 0.04 -9.08
CA HIS A 195 3.19 -0.50 -9.43
C HIS A 195 4.29 0.18 -8.63
N SER A 196 5.21 -0.60 -8.06
CA SER A 196 6.38 -0.10 -7.34
C SER A 196 5.96 0.86 -6.20
N CYS A 197 6.29 2.16 -6.27
CA CYS A 197 5.89 3.13 -5.25
C CYS A 197 4.37 3.15 -5.03
N ASP A 198 3.56 3.19 -6.09
CA ASP A 198 2.10 3.09 -5.94
C ASP A 198 1.63 1.65 -5.66
N GLY A 199 2.49 0.65 -5.86
CA GLY A 199 2.28 -0.70 -5.33
C GLY A 199 2.36 -0.70 -3.80
N SER A 200 3.33 -0.02 -3.23
CA SER A 200 3.48 0.15 -1.77
C SER A 200 2.33 0.98 -1.19
N ALA A 201 1.95 2.10 -1.83
CA ALA A 201 0.76 2.87 -1.48
C ALA A 201 -0.50 2.00 -1.48
N GLY A 202 -0.65 1.09 -2.47
CA GLY A 202 -1.74 0.12 -2.51
C GLY A 202 -1.80 -0.81 -1.29
N GLY A 203 -0.67 -1.09 -0.66
CA GLY A 203 -0.60 -1.83 0.59
C GLY A 203 -1.33 -1.12 1.73
N PHE A 204 -1.05 0.17 1.96
CA PHE A 204 -1.77 0.99 2.94
C PHE A 204 -3.24 1.15 2.55
N LEU A 205 -3.48 1.53 1.29
CA LEU A 205 -4.80 1.80 0.75
C LEU A 205 -5.74 0.61 0.92
N SER A 206 -5.27 -0.64 0.78
CA SER A 206 -6.07 -1.84 0.93
C SER A 206 -6.71 -1.98 2.32
N GLY A 207 -6.02 -1.53 3.35
CA GLY A 207 -6.55 -1.51 4.71
C GLY A 207 -7.50 -0.34 4.96
N ILE A 208 -7.15 0.87 4.53
CA ILE A 208 -7.83 2.11 4.92
C ILE A 208 -8.99 2.51 4.00
N GLU A 209 -9.03 2.01 2.74
CA GLU A 209 -10.02 2.42 1.74
C GLU A 209 -10.95 1.25 1.35
N LYS A 210 -12.13 1.23 1.93
CA LYS A 210 -13.08 0.10 1.81
C LYS A 210 -14.01 0.14 0.60
N ARG A 211 -13.91 1.18 -0.23
CA ARG A 211 -14.69 1.29 -1.46
C ARG A 211 -14.15 0.45 -2.61
N PHE A 212 -12.89 0.04 -2.55
CA PHE A 212 -12.30 -0.86 -3.54
C PHE A 212 -12.70 -2.31 -3.29
N ARG A 213 -13.03 -3.00 -4.37
CA ARG A 213 -13.34 -4.44 -4.39
C ARG A 213 -12.14 -5.31 -4.67
N ALA A 214 -11.15 -4.77 -5.37
CA ALA A 214 -9.97 -5.50 -5.78
C ALA A 214 -8.73 -4.61 -5.79
N PHE A 215 -7.60 -5.18 -5.41
CA PHE A 215 -6.29 -4.57 -5.49
C PHE A 215 -5.33 -5.48 -6.25
N VAL A 216 -4.58 -4.91 -7.18
CA VAL A 216 -3.40 -5.53 -7.78
C VAL A 216 -2.18 -4.77 -7.33
N ILE A 217 -1.29 -5.43 -6.62
CA ILE A 217 -0.03 -4.88 -6.13
C ILE A 217 1.10 -5.45 -6.97
N MET A 218 1.73 -4.59 -7.75
CA MET A 218 2.83 -4.93 -8.64
C MET A 218 4.15 -4.45 -8.04
N ALA A 219 5.01 -5.39 -7.63
CA ALA A 219 6.35 -5.11 -7.14
C ALA A 219 6.41 -3.97 -6.07
N GLY A 220 5.43 -3.92 -5.18
CA GLY A 220 5.35 -2.95 -4.09
C GLY A 220 5.84 -3.54 -2.77
N ASP A 221 6.49 -2.72 -1.94
CA ASP A 221 6.88 -3.09 -0.58
C ASP A 221 5.64 -3.15 0.31
N LEU A 222 5.45 -4.25 1.03
CA LEU A 222 4.29 -4.44 1.89
C LEU A 222 4.63 -4.57 3.37
N SER A 223 5.89 -4.56 3.76
CA SER A 223 6.24 -4.53 5.18
C SER A 223 7.67 -4.10 5.43
N PHE A 224 7.83 -2.95 6.02
CA PHE A 224 9.11 -2.48 6.53
C PHE A 224 9.71 -3.43 7.59
N ASP A 225 8.86 -4.08 8.38
CA ASP A 225 9.31 -5.07 9.40
C ASP A 225 9.92 -6.33 8.78
N ILE A 226 9.56 -6.67 7.54
CA ILE A 226 10.20 -7.73 6.76
C ILE A 226 11.46 -7.19 6.08
N ASP A 227 11.36 -6.05 5.40
CA ASP A 227 12.43 -5.48 4.58
C ASP A 227 13.67 -5.15 5.39
N LYS A 228 13.50 -4.59 6.58
CA LYS A 228 14.62 -4.26 7.48
C LYS A 228 15.47 -5.47 7.90
N LYS A 229 14.97 -6.70 7.71
CA LYS A 229 15.74 -7.94 7.96
C LYS A 229 16.59 -8.36 6.78
N THR A 230 16.36 -7.79 5.60
CA THR A 230 17.15 -8.11 4.39
C THR A 230 18.57 -7.56 4.50
N LYS A 231 19.49 -8.20 3.79
CA LYS A 231 20.91 -7.79 3.81
C LYS A 231 21.08 -6.35 3.33
N SER A 232 20.41 -5.96 2.26
CA SER A 232 20.47 -4.61 1.68
C SER A 232 20.03 -3.53 2.66
N PHE A 233 18.94 -3.75 3.39
CA PHE A 233 18.50 -2.82 4.43
C PHE A 233 19.46 -2.76 5.62
N GLN A 234 20.05 -3.87 6.03
CA GLN A 234 21.05 -3.87 7.10
C GLN A 234 22.33 -3.12 6.70
N GLU A 235 22.78 -3.26 5.45
CA GLU A 235 23.90 -2.48 4.92
C GLU A 235 23.58 -0.99 4.87
N TYR A 236 22.37 -0.62 4.41
CA TYR A 236 21.88 0.77 4.42
C TYR A 236 21.80 1.34 5.84
N ARG A 237 21.24 0.59 6.80
CA ARG A 237 21.15 0.96 8.22
C ARG A 237 22.53 1.30 8.80
N LEU A 238 23.55 0.47 8.52
CA LEU A 238 24.92 0.72 8.97
C LEU A 238 25.53 1.95 8.29
N LYS A 239 25.28 2.15 6.99
CA LYS A 239 25.79 3.29 6.22
C LYS A 239 25.31 4.64 6.76
N ILE A 240 24.04 4.76 7.14
CA ILE A 240 23.44 6.01 7.63
C ILE A 240 23.54 6.20 9.14
N GLY A 241 24.00 5.18 9.87
CA GLY A 241 24.08 5.13 11.34
C GLY A 241 22.91 4.41 11.97
N ALA A 242 23.21 3.29 12.63
CA ALA A 242 22.21 2.38 13.19
C ALA A 242 21.24 3.06 14.15
N ASP A 243 21.74 3.87 15.10
CA ASP A 243 20.91 4.55 16.09
C ASP A 243 19.94 5.54 15.44
N LYS A 244 20.39 6.27 14.41
CA LYS A 244 19.56 7.21 13.65
C LYS A 244 18.47 6.49 12.90
N PHE A 245 18.81 5.37 12.24
CA PHE A 245 17.84 4.55 11.52
C PHE A 245 16.78 3.98 12.47
N ASP A 246 17.22 3.38 13.59
CA ASP A 246 16.33 2.73 14.55
C ASP A 246 15.38 3.75 15.22
N ALA A 247 15.87 4.94 15.53
CA ALA A 247 15.03 6.02 16.06
C ALA A 247 13.97 6.48 15.05
N PHE A 248 14.33 6.63 13.78
CA PHE A 248 13.40 6.98 12.71
C PHE A 248 12.36 5.87 12.49
N ALA A 249 12.80 4.62 12.39
CA ALA A 249 11.92 3.47 12.23
C ALA A 249 10.93 3.33 13.41
N ALA A 250 11.37 3.59 14.64
CA ALA A 250 10.50 3.59 15.81
C ALA A 250 9.46 4.72 15.76
N LYS A 251 9.88 5.95 15.41
CA LYS A 251 8.99 7.12 15.27
C LYS A 251 7.88 6.89 14.26
N TYR A 252 8.20 6.26 13.14
CA TYR A 252 7.29 6.03 12.01
C TYR A 252 6.85 4.57 11.88
N SER A 253 6.86 3.81 12.96
CA SER A 253 6.47 2.40 12.96
C SER A 253 5.03 2.13 12.47
N TRP A 254 4.17 3.15 12.45
CA TRP A 254 2.82 3.08 11.88
C TRP A 254 2.84 3.06 10.34
N MET A 255 3.94 3.46 9.69
CA MET A 255 4.15 3.42 8.24
C MET A 255 4.55 2.04 7.71
N ASP A 256 4.18 0.97 8.37
CA ASP A 256 4.37 -0.41 7.88
C ASP A 256 3.07 -0.90 7.23
N ALA A 257 3.06 -1.07 5.91
CA ALA A 257 1.89 -1.53 5.16
C ALA A 257 1.41 -2.91 5.60
N GLY A 258 2.27 -3.74 6.21
CA GLY A 258 1.90 -5.03 6.79
C GLY A 258 0.82 -4.93 7.87
N LYS A 259 0.72 -3.79 8.54
CA LYS A 259 -0.33 -3.51 9.54
C LYS A 259 -1.70 -3.22 8.91
N TYR A 260 -1.74 -2.93 7.63
CA TYR A 260 -2.94 -2.54 6.88
C TYR A 260 -3.43 -3.64 5.95
N VAL A 261 -2.55 -4.35 5.24
CA VAL A 261 -2.93 -5.41 4.29
C VAL A 261 -3.65 -6.58 4.96
N SER A 262 -3.42 -6.82 6.25
CA SER A 262 -4.16 -7.80 7.04
C SER A 262 -5.64 -7.44 7.22
N HIS A 263 -6.00 -6.19 6.94
CA HIS A 263 -7.36 -5.65 7.00
C HIS A 263 -7.95 -5.39 5.61
N ALA A 264 -7.37 -5.90 4.52
CA ALA A 264 -7.86 -5.64 3.16
C ALA A 264 -9.27 -6.24 2.90
N ALA A 265 -9.61 -7.34 3.55
CA ALA A 265 -10.93 -7.96 3.40
C ALA A 265 -12.10 -6.95 3.56
N PRO A 266 -13.19 -7.05 2.77
CA PRO A 266 -13.51 -8.13 1.80
C PRO A 266 -12.92 -7.94 0.40
N ALA A 267 -12.06 -6.93 0.16
CA ALA A 267 -11.43 -6.72 -1.13
C ALA A 267 -10.47 -7.88 -1.45
N ALA A 268 -10.49 -8.32 -2.71
CA ALA A 268 -9.57 -9.34 -3.19
C ALA A 268 -8.21 -8.73 -3.53
N MET A 269 -7.14 -9.39 -3.11
CA MET A 269 -5.75 -8.94 -3.31
C MET A 269 -5.02 -9.85 -4.30
N PHE A 270 -4.37 -9.26 -5.30
CA PHE A 270 -3.47 -9.98 -6.19
C PHE A 270 -2.07 -9.35 -6.16
N LEU A 271 -1.11 -10.10 -5.64
CA LEU A 271 0.28 -9.70 -5.54
C LEU A 271 1.06 -10.24 -6.74
N GLN A 272 1.71 -9.36 -7.48
CA GLN A 272 2.53 -9.68 -8.65
C GLN A 272 3.97 -9.23 -8.41
N TYR A 273 4.91 -10.17 -8.37
CA TYR A 273 6.34 -9.89 -8.17
C TYR A 273 7.18 -10.49 -9.29
N ALA A 274 8.40 -10.02 -9.44
CA ALA A 274 9.36 -10.47 -10.43
C ALA A 274 10.49 -11.30 -9.80
N THR A 275 11.14 -12.14 -10.58
CA THR A 275 12.31 -12.90 -10.13
C THR A 275 13.60 -12.09 -10.19
N ASP A 276 13.70 -11.15 -11.14
CA ASP A 276 14.87 -10.25 -11.30
C ASP A 276 14.62 -8.92 -10.56
N GLU A 277 14.58 -9.04 -9.24
CA GLU A 277 14.36 -7.94 -8.30
C GLU A 277 15.51 -7.85 -7.30
N PRO A 278 16.17 -6.70 -7.20
CA PRO A 278 17.28 -6.55 -6.26
C PRO A 278 16.84 -6.49 -4.79
N PHE A 279 15.60 -6.10 -4.51
CA PHE A 279 15.08 -5.88 -3.15
C PHE A 279 13.92 -6.82 -2.79
N LEU A 280 13.05 -7.12 -3.72
CA LEU A 280 11.78 -7.82 -3.54
C LEU A 280 11.84 -9.25 -4.10
N ASN A 281 12.82 -10.02 -3.69
CA ASN A 281 12.95 -11.40 -4.18
C ASN A 281 11.74 -12.28 -3.79
N GLY A 282 11.66 -13.46 -4.42
CA GLY A 282 10.52 -14.36 -4.24
C GLY A 282 10.28 -14.83 -2.80
N GLU A 283 11.29 -14.81 -1.94
CA GLU A 283 11.14 -15.16 -0.52
C GLU A 283 10.47 -14.01 0.27
N VAL A 284 10.86 -12.78 0.01
CA VAL A 284 10.22 -11.58 0.57
C VAL A 284 8.76 -11.52 0.10
N ALA A 285 8.51 -11.74 -1.19
CA ALA A 285 7.14 -11.75 -1.74
C ALA A 285 6.23 -12.78 -1.06
N LYS A 286 6.74 -13.97 -0.71
CA LYS A 286 5.98 -14.98 0.05
C LYS A 286 5.69 -14.51 1.48
N GLN A 287 6.66 -13.87 2.15
CA GLN A 287 6.44 -13.32 3.48
C GLN A 287 5.38 -12.22 3.46
N TYR A 288 5.38 -11.34 2.45
CA TYR A 288 4.30 -10.36 2.26
C TYR A 288 2.95 -11.03 2.07
N PHE A 289 2.88 -12.08 1.25
CA PHE A 289 1.64 -12.82 1.00
C PHE A 289 1.03 -13.37 2.29
N GLU A 290 1.84 -13.82 3.25
CA GLU A 290 1.34 -14.31 4.54
C GLU A 290 0.66 -13.22 5.38
N LEU A 291 1.03 -11.94 5.21
CA LEU A 291 0.42 -10.82 5.93
C LEU A 291 -0.97 -10.44 5.41
N VAL A 292 -1.23 -10.69 4.13
CA VAL A 292 -2.45 -10.23 3.45
C VAL A 292 -3.65 -11.06 3.88
N SER A 293 -4.80 -10.41 4.12
CA SER A 293 -6.06 -11.10 4.40
C SER A 293 -6.64 -11.77 3.14
N GLU A 294 -7.44 -12.83 3.37
CA GLU A 294 -8.22 -13.47 2.28
C GLU A 294 -9.38 -12.56 1.81
N PRO A 295 -9.78 -12.64 0.51
CA PRO A 295 -9.23 -13.49 -0.54
C PRO A 295 -7.96 -12.91 -1.16
N LYS A 296 -6.93 -13.74 -1.35
CA LYS A 296 -5.63 -13.30 -1.85
C LYS A 296 -5.03 -14.24 -2.89
N LYS A 297 -4.17 -13.71 -3.75
CA LYS A 297 -3.41 -14.45 -4.76
C LYS A 297 -2.00 -13.89 -4.86
N LEU A 298 -1.02 -14.76 -5.05
CA LEU A 298 0.38 -14.39 -5.35
C LEU A 298 0.81 -15.06 -6.64
N LYS A 299 1.51 -14.31 -7.49
CA LYS A 299 2.28 -14.90 -8.59
C LYS A 299 3.61 -14.16 -8.77
N ILE A 300 4.67 -14.94 -8.93
CA ILE A 300 6.04 -14.48 -9.18
C ILE A 300 6.34 -14.82 -10.64
N TYR A 301 6.76 -13.82 -11.41
CA TYR A 301 7.02 -13.92 -12.84
C TYR A 301 8.51 -13.94 -13.13
N ASP A 302 8.92 -14.71 -14.12
CA ASP A 302 10.28 -14.63 -14.67
C ASP A 302 10.39 -13.35 -15.52
N ALA A 303 10.74 -12.26 -14.84
CA ALA A 303 10.69 -10.91 -15.39
C ALA A 303 11.52 -9.95 -14.54
N PRO A 304 11.90 -8.77 -15.09
CA PRO A 304 12.39 -7.64 -14.32
C PRO A 304 11.27 -6.93 -13.56
N HIS A 305 11.61 -5.90 -12.78
CA HIS A 305 10.67 -5.07 -12.01
C HIS A 305 9.46 -4.54 -12.82
N ALA A 306 9.68 -4.21 -14.09
CA ALA A 306 8.61 -3.80 -15.02
C ALA A 306 7.52 -4.86 -15.24
N LEU A 307 7.77 -6.11 -14.80
CA LEU A 307 6.95 -7.28 -15.09
C LEU A 307 6.88 -7.59 -16.61
N ASN A 308 6.02 -8.50 -17.00
CA ASN A 308 5.92 -8.96 -18.39
C ASN A 308 4.47 -9.05 -18.88
N ALA A 309 4.28 -9.39 -20.16
CA ALA A 309 2.95 -9.54 -20.76
C ALA A 309 2.08 -10.61 -20.08
N GLU A 310 2.68 -11.61 -19.45
CA GLU A 310 1.96 -12.61 -18.67
C GLU A 310 1.33 -11.99 -17.44
N ALA A 311 2.07 -11.14 -16.72
CA ALA A 311 1.56 -10.39 -15.57
C ALA A 311 0.41 -9.46 -15.98
N THR A 312 0.53 -8.79 -17.13
CA THR A 312 -0.55 -7.94 -17.69
C THR A 312 -1.81 -8.75 -17.94
N ARG A 313 -1.70 -9.91 -18.61
CA ARG A 313 -2.84 -10.79 -18.87
C ARG A 313 -3.51 -11.25 -17.59
N ASP A 314 -2.72 -11.67 -16.60
CA ASP A 314 -3.23 -12.23 -15.36
C ASP A 314 -3.94 -11.16 -14.49
N ARG A 315 -3.44 -9.91 -14.43
CA ARG A 315 -4.13 -8.84 -13.70
C ARG A 315 -5.41 -8.38 -14.38
N ILE A 316 -5.43 -8.32 -15.73
CA ILE A 316 -6.65 -8.01 -16.46
C ILE A 316 -7.72 -9.11 -16.23
N ALA A 317 -7.34 -10.37 -16.24
CA ALA A 317 -8.26 -11.48 -15.94
C ALA A 317 -8.78 -11.40 -14.51
N PHE A 318 -7.92 -11.11 -13.54
CA PHE A 318 -8.30 -10.92 -12.14
C PHE A 318 -9.27 -9.73 -11.97
N LEU A 319 -8.98 -8.59 -12.56
CA LEU A 319 -9.85 -7.41 -12.50
C LEU A 319 -11.21 -7.71 -13.16
N ALA A 320 -11.23 -8.40 -14.30
CA ALA A 320 -12.46 -8.78 -15.00
C ALA A 320 -13.36 -9.66 -14.15
N GLU A 321 -12.78 -10.62 -13.43
CA GLU A 321 -13.48 -11.48 -12.48
C GLU A 321 -14.05 -10.65 -11.30
N GLN A 322 -13.21 -9.85 -10.64
CA GLN A 322 -13.59 -9.15 -9.41
C GLN A 322 -14.55 -7.99 -9.66
N LEU A 323 -14.44 -7.32 -10.80
CA LEU A 323 -15.25 -6.16 -11.18
C LEU A 323 -16.38 -6.51 -12.17
N SER A 324 -16.53 -7.78 -12.54
CA SER A 324 -17.61 -8.29 -13.36
C SER A 324 -17.72 -7.57 -14.71
N PHE A 325 -16.63 -7.54 -15.49
CA PHE A 325 -16.64 -7.09 -16.88
C PHE A 325 -16.08 -8.17 -17.82
N LYS A 326 -16.40 -8.07 -19.10
CA LYS A 326 -15.85 -9.00 -20.09
C LYS A 326 -14.42 -8.61 -20.44
N PRO A 327 -13.41 -9.46 -20.18
CA PRO A 327 -12.03 -9.11 -20.49
C PRO A 327 -11.84 -8.96 -22.02
N PRO A 328 -10.87 -8.10 -22.43
CA PRO A 328 -10.42 -8.08 -23.82
C PRO A 328 -9.93 -9.45 -24.28
N ASP A 329 -9.95 -9.69 -25.58
CA ASP A 329 -9.38 -10.92 -26.11
C ASP A 329 -7.85 -10.97 -25.96
N GLY A 330 -7.30 -12.20 -25.97
CA GLY A 330 -5.86 -12.39 -25.72
C GLY A 330 -4.94 -11.72 -26.74
N LYS A 331 -5.38 -11.50 -27.99
CA LYS A 331 -4.60 -10.79 -29.01
C LYS A 331 -4.53 -9.31 -28.70
N THR A 332 -5.64 -8.71 -28.29
CA THR A 332 -5.72 -7.32 -27.86
C THR A 332 -4.85 -7.06 -26.62
N ILE A 333 -4.90 -7.95 -25.63
CA ILE A 333 -4.03 -7.84 -24.43
C ILE A 333 -2.55 -7.96 -24.82
N ALA A 334 -2.20 -8.88 -25.70
CA ALA A 334 -0.82 -9.08 -26.15
C ALA A 334 -0.26 -7.91 -26.97
N ALA A 335 -1.11 -7.04 -27.49
CA ALA A 335 -0.72 -5.84 -28.21
C ALA A 335 -0.41 -4.65 -27.29
N ILE A 336 -0.69 -4.74 -25.97
CA ILE A 336 -0.32 -3.71 -25.00
C ILE A 336 1.21 -3.63 -24.95
N PRO A 337 1.81 -2.44 -25.19
CA PRO A 337 3.26 -2.29 -25.16
C PRO A 337 3.83 -2.65 -23.79
N ALA A 338 4.86 -3.48 -23.76
CA ALA A 338 5.57 -3.77 -22.54
C ALA A 338 6.31 -2.53 -22.01
N LEU A 339 6.38 -2.40 -20.70
CA LEU A 339 7.26 -1.41 -20.06
C LEU A 339 8.72 -1.78 -20.32
N VAL A 340 9.52 -0.78 -20.60
CA VAL A 340 10.97 -0.93 -20.72
C VAL A 340 11.61 -0.66 -19.38
N GLN A 341 12.25 -1.68 -18.81
CA GLN A 341 12.99 -1.57 -17.57
C GLN A 341 14.26 -0.74 -17.80
N PRO A 342 14.41 0.46 -17.21
CA PRO A 342 15.70 1.14 -17.19
C PRO A 342 16.72 0.35 -16.35
N PRO A 343 18.02 0.56 -16.56
CA PRO A 343 19.01 0.05 -15.64
C PRO A 343 18.75 0.56 -14.22
N TRP A 344 18.90 -0.33 -13.22
CA TRP A 344 18.82 0.09 -11.84
C TRP A 344 19.83 1.23 -11.54
N PRO A 345 19.41 2.24 -10.76
CA PRO A 345 20.35 3.28 -10.32
C PRO A 345 21.54 2.65 -9.63
N LYS A 346 22.75 3.06 -10.01
CA LYS A 346 23.95 2.65 -9.26
C LYS A 346 23.81 3.22 -7.83
N PRO A 347 24.11 2.43 -6.79
CA PRO A 347 24.15 2.98 -5.43
C PRO A 347 25.12 4.18 -5.41
N PRO A 348 24.78 5.24 -4.66
CA PRO A 348 25.68 6.38 -4.51
C PRO A 348 27.02 5.89 -3.96
N GLN A 349 28.12 6.31 -4.63
CA GLN A 349 29.49 5.93 -4.29
C GLN A 349 29.89 6.48 -2.92
#